data_922d738e403ebdc9a755e94e58a2ead1
#
_entry.id   922d738e403ebdc9a755e94e58a2ead1
#
_cell.length_a   1.000
_cell.length_b   1.000
_cell.length_c   1.000
_cell.angle_alpha   90.00
_cell.angle_beta   90.00
_cell.angle_gamma   90.00
#
_symmetry.space_group_name_H-M   'P 1'
#
loop_
_entity.id
_entity.type
_entity.pdbx_description
1 polymer ?
#
loop_
_entity_poly.entity_id
_entity_poly.type
_entity_poly.pdbx_seq_one_letter_code
_entity_poly.pdbx_strand_id
1 'polypeptide(L)'
;MFSQLNKHHIGIIIDPKEIPFLEKKYSKKFHLDKTQGTRVMFVKDSELGIYKELIVKEGRARNVPTGFYHVCYSVDNKNELDTLELFIKEKKLGYPITQLEKSGSKECGWIKFFFIKNLGFIEINLINK
;
A
#
# COMPACT_ATOMS: atom_id res chain seq x y z
N MET A 1 -2.37 11.34 14.56
CA MET A 1 -2.34 11.84 13.18
C MET A 1 -2.89 10.84 12.18
N PHE A 2 -2.39 9.60 12.15
CA PHE A 2 -2.87 8.62 11.16
C PHE A 2 -4.36 8.32 11.28
N SER A 3 -4.93 8.37 12.48
CA SER A 3 -6.36 8.15 12.69
C SER A 3 -7.25 9.17 11.99
N GLN A 4 -6.70 10.31 11.59
CA GLN A 4 -7.44 11.38 10.90
C GLN A 4 -7.36 11.24 9.38
N LEU A 5 -6.52 10.33 8.87
CA LEU A 5 -6.36 10.12 7.45
C LEU A 5 -7.36 9.07 6.94
N ASN A 6 -7.76 9.21 5.69
CA ASN A 6 -8.61 8.24 5.03
C ASN A 6 -7.81 6.99 4.67
N LYS A 7 -8.29 5.83 5.11
CA LYS A 7 -7.68 4.56 4.72
C LYS A 7 -8.11 4.23 3.29
N HIS A 8 -7.15 3.87 2.47
CA HIS A 8 -7.39 3.43 1.10
C HIS A 8 -7.45 1.90 1.01
N HIS A 9 -6.43 1.24 1.54
CA HIS A 9 -6.35 -0.22 1.50
C HIS A 9 -5.42 -0.77 2.58
N ILE A 10 -5.53 -2.08 2.78
CA ILE A 10 -4.51 -2.85 3.49
C ILE A 10 -3.82 -3.76 2.50
N GLY A 11 -2.50 -3.92 2.64
CA GLY A 11 -1.70 -4.80 1.80
C GLY A 11 -1.46 -6.13 2.49
N ILE A 12 -1.66 -7.22 1.75
CA ILE A 12 -1.50 -8.59 2.24
C ILE A 12 -0.60 -9.35 1.27
N ILE A 13 0.50 -9.90 1.77
CA ILE A 13 1.41 -10.70 0.97
C ILE A 13 0.85 -12.12 0.87
N ILE A 14 0.74 -12.64 -0.36
CA ILE A 14 0.26 -13.99 -0.60
C ILE A 14 1.34 -14.83 -1.29
N ASP A 15 1.30 -16.13 -1.03
CA ASP A 15 2.17 -17.10 -1.70
C ASP A 15 1.74 -17.24 -3.16
N PRO A 16 2.68 -17.30 -4.12
CA PRO A 16 2.32 -17.46 -5.54
C PRO A 16 1.44 -18.69 -5.81
N LYS A 17 1.50 -19.71 -5.00
CA LYS A 17 0.64 -20.90 -5.15
C LYS A 17 -0.84 -20.60 -4.97
N GLU A 18 -1.18 -19.50 -4.30
CA GLU A 18 -2.58 -19.13 -4.05
C GLU A 18 -3.22 -18.38 -5.21
N ILE A 19 -2.44 -17.98 -6.22
CA ILE A 19 -2.95 -17.18 -7.34
C ILE A 19 -4.16 -17.81 -8.02
N PRO A 20 -4.13 -19.10 -8.45
CA PRO A 20 -5.28 -19.67 -9.16
C PRO A 20 -6.54 -19.70 -8.31
N PHE A 21 -6.41 -20.01 -7.03
CA PHE A 21 -7.55 -20.03 -6.11
C PHE A 21 -8.16 -18.64 -5.93
N LEU A 22 -7.29 -17.63 -5.73
CA LEU A 22 -7.74 -16.25 -5.49
C LEU A 22 -8.36 -15.62 -6.73
N GLU A 23 -7.79 -15.89 -7.90
CA GLU A 23 -8.36 -15.39 -9.18
C GLU A 23 -9.76 -15.99 -9.41
N LYS A 24 -9.95 -17.24 -9.07
CA LYS A 24 -11.26 -17.88 -9.18
C LYS A 24 -12.23 -17.30 -8.16
N LYS A 25 -11.79 -17.18 -6.90
CA LYS A 25 -12.63 -16.69 -5.80
C LYS A 25 -13.19 -15.30 -6.08
N TYR A 26 -12.36 -14.39 -6.59
CA TYR A 26 -12.73 -13.00 -6.81
C TYR A 26 -13.12 -12.70 -8.24
N SER A 27 -13.05 -13.67 -9.16
CA SER A 27 -13.33 -13.49 -10.59
C SER A 27 -12.53 -12.32 -11.17
N LYS A 28 -11.25 -12.22 -10.79
CA LYS A 28 -10.34 -11.17 -11.22
C LYS A 28 -8.98 -11.80 -11.53
N LYS A 29 -8.15 -11.05 -12.27
CA LYS A 29 -6.77 -11.45 -12.56
C LYS A 29 -5.81 -10.56 -11.81
N PHE A 30 -4.70 -11.17 -11.35
CA PHE A 30 -3.55 -10.39 -10.89
C PHE A 30 -2.97 -9.62 -12.07
N HIS A 31 -2.49 -8.42 -11.82
CA HIS A 31 -1.82 -7.61 -12.81
C HIS A 31 -0.46 -7.14 -12.28
N LEU A 32 0.47 -6.86 -13.19
CA LEU A 32 1.80 -6.42 -12.81
C LEU A 32 1.78 -4.94 -12.41
N ASP A 33 2.21 -4.66 -11.19
CA ASP A 33 2.55 -3.32 -10.75
C ASP A 33 4.01 -3.08 -11.13
N LYS A 34 4.23 -2.32 -12.19
CA LYS A 34 5.59 -2.12 -12.75
C LYS A 34 6.50 -1.37 -11.79
N THR A 35 5.95 -0.51 -10.95
CA THR A 35 6.73 0.26 -9.99
C THR A 35 7.34 -0.66 -8.94
N GLN A 36 6.58 -1.64 -8.46
CA GLN A 36 7.03 -2.56 -7.43
C GLN A 36 7.57 -3.88 -7.97
N GLY A 37 7.37 -4.16 -9.27
CA GLY A 37 7.83 -5.40 -9.88
C GLY A 37 7.11 -6.63 -9.36
N THR A 38 5.88 -6.49 -8.89
CA THR A 38 5.10 -7.59 -8.36
C THR A 38 3.67 -7.56 -8.87
N ARG A 39 3.06 -8.74 -8.96
CA ARG A 39 1.66 -8.85 -9.35
C ARG A 39 0.76 -8.56 -8.16
N VAL A 40 -0.31 -7.82 -8.38
CA VAL A 40 -1.25 -7.42 -7.34
C VAL A 40 -2.68 -7.57 -7.83
N MET A 41 -3.60 -7.69 -6.87
CA MET A 41 -5.04 -7.68 -7.13
C MET A 41 -5.72 -6.84 -6.05
N PHE A 42 -6.49 -5.83 -6.46
CA PHE A 42 -7.30 -5.04 -5.53
C PHE A 42 -8.70 -5.61 -5.46
N VAL A 43 -9.16 -5.86 -4.24
CA VAL A 43 -10.49 -6.39 -3.95
C VAL A 43 -11.17 -5.49 -2.94
N LYS A 44 -12.40 -5.04 -3.26
CA LYS A 44 -13.18 -4.24 -2.31
C LYS A 44 -13.66 -5.15 -1.18
N ASP A 45 -13.34 -4.79 0.05
CA ASP A 45 -13.82 -5.50 1.23
C ASP A 45 -15.07 -4.79 1.74
N SER A 46 -16.24 -5.46 1.64
CA SER A 46 -17.52 -4.86 2.00
C SER A 46 -17.65 -4.62 3.51
N GLU A 47 -17.01 -5.43 4.33
CA GLU A 47 -17.07 -5.27 5.78
C GLU A 47 -16.21 -4.11 6.26
N LEU A 48 -15.01 -3.98 5.71
CA LEU A 48 -14.07 -2.93 6.08
C LEU A 48 -14.36 -1.61 5.36
N GLY A 49 -15.06 -1.65 4.22
CA GLY A 49 -15.33 -0.46 3.42
C GLY A 49 -14.11 0.08 2.68
N ILE A 50 -13.03 -0.67 2.63
CA ILE A 50 -11.78 -0.29 1.95
C ILE A 50 -11.31 -1.43 1.06
N TYR A 51 -10.30 -1.18 0.22
CA TYR A 51 -9.69 -2.24 -0.57
C TYR A 51 -8.77 -3.12 0.27
N LYS A 52 -8.66 -4.39 -0.14
CA LYS A 52 -7.51 -5.24 0.17
C LYS A 52 -6.66 -5.32 -1.10
N GLU A 53 -5.37 -5.10 -0.96
CA GLU A 53 -4.41 -5.33 -2.02
C GLU A 53 -3.71 -6.66 -1.75
N LEU A 54 -3.98 -7.65 -2.59
CA LEU A 54 -3.31 -8.95 -2.52
C LEU A 54 -2.03 -8.83 -3.34
N ILE A 55 -0.89 -9.04 -2.70
CA ILE A 55 0.43 -8.78 -3.27
C ILE A 55 1.18 -10.10 -3.35
N VAL A 56 1.57 -10.51 -4.54
CA VAL A 56 2.33 -11.75 -4.71
C VAL A 56 3.73 -11.57 -4.13
N LYS A 57 4.19 -12.58 -3.41
CA LYS A 57 5.54 -12.59 -2.82
C LYS A 57 6.60 -12.74 -3.92
N GLU A 58 6.92 -11.63 -4.56
CA GLU A 58 7.89 -11.50 -5.64
C GLU A 58 8.31 -10.03 -5.74
N GLY A 59 9.24 -9.66 -6.61
CA GLY A 59 9.68 -8.29 -6.79
C GLY A 59 10.10 -7.64 -5.47
N ARG A 60 9.63 -6.43 -5.19
CA ARG A 60 9.91 -5.74 -3.92
C ARG A 60 9.40 -6.51 -2.69
N ALA A 61 8.39 -7.35 -2.88
CA ALA A 61 7.80 -8.11 -1.77
C ALA A 61 8.45 -9.48 -1.55
N ARG A 62 9.48 -9.85 -2.31
CA ARG A 62 10.06 -11.20 -2.29
C ARG A 62 10.58 -11.63 -0.92
N ASN A 63 11.02 -10.67 -0.12
CA ASN A 63 11.58 -10.95 1.21
C ASN A 63 10.63 -10.58 2.36
N VAL A 64 9.38 -10.23 2.03
CA VAL A 64 8.37 -9.88 3.04
C VAL A 64 7.61 -11.16 3.40
N PRO A 65 7.41 -11.45 4.68
CA PRO A 65 6.62 -12.63 5.08
C PRO A 65 5.20 -12.55 4.56
N THR A 66 4.58 -13.72 4.30
CA THR A 66 3.17 -13.77 3.93
C THR A 66 2.30 -13.25 5.07
N GLY A 67 1.15 -12.68 4.72
CA GLY A 67 0.22 -12.09 5.66
C GLY A 67 0.19 -10.57 5.57
N PHE A 68 -0.23 -9.91 6.64
CA PHE A 68 -0.34 -8.46 6.67
C PHE A 68 1.00 -7.78 6.39
N TYR A 69 0.98 -6.76 5.53
CA TYR A 69 2.18 -6.03 5.14
C TYR A 69 2.09 -4.55 5.49
N HIS A 70 1.08 -3.84 4.98
CA HIS A 70 0.99 -2.40 5.21
C HIS A 70 -0.45 -1.90 5.24
N VAL A 71 -0.61 -0.70 5.79
CA VAL A 71 -1.84 0.10 5.64
C VAL A 71 -1.51 1.25 4.71
N CYS A 72 -2.41 1.53 3.78
CA CYS A 72 -2.30 2.69 2.90
C CYS A 72 -3.34 3.74 3.29
N TYR A 73 -2.86 4.95 3.49
CA TYR A 73 -3.71 6.12 3.74
C TYR A 73 -3.64 7.05 2.54
N SER A 74 -4.76 7.69 2.21
CA SER A 74 -4.80 8.68 1.13
C SER A 74 -4.66 10.09 1.68
N VAL A 75 -3.92 10.91 0.94
CA VAL A 75 -3.86 12.36 1.15
C VAL A 75 -4.24 13.03 -0.16
N ASP A 76 -4.88 14.20 -0.09
CA ASP A 76 -5.44 14.84 -1.27
C ASP A 76 -4.40 15.54 -2.13
N ASN A 77 -3.40 16.16 -1.51
CA ASN A 77 -2.45 17.00 -2.22
C ASN A 77 -1.06 16.97 -1.59
N LYS A 78 -0.11 17.57 -2.30
CA LYS A 78 1.31 17.58 -1.89
C LYS A 78 1.51 18.28 -0.55
N ASN A 79 0.73 19.31 -0.25
CA ASN A 79 0.86 20.03 1.02
C ASN A 79 0.52 19.13 2.21
N GLU A 80 -0.50 18.29 2.07
CA GLU A 80 -0.84 17.31 3.12
C GLU A 80 0.27 16.29 3.31
N LEU A 81 0.86 15.82 2.22
CA LEU A 81 1.99 14.89 2.29
C LEU A 81 3.17 15.54 3.00
N ASP A 82 3.52 16.76 2.63
CA ASP A 82 4.64 17.47 3.24
C ASP A 82 4.41 17.70 4.74
N THR A 83 3.19 18.06 5.12
CA THR A 83 2.82 18.22 6.52
C THR A 83 2.97 16.93 7.30
N LEU A 84 2.53 15.82 6.70
CA LEU A 84 2.66 14.50 7.32
C LEU A 84 4.13 14.11 7.49
N GLU A 85 4.94 14.31 6.45
CA GLU A 85 6.37 13.99 6.53
C GLU A 85 7.08 14.80 7.61
N LEU A 86 6.77 16.09 7.71
CA LEU A 86 7.33 16.97 8.71
C LEU A 86 6.94 16.49 10.13
N PHE A 87 5.69 16.11 10.32
CA PHE A 87 5.21 15.56 11.58
C PHE A 87 5.96 14.30 11.97
N ILE A 88 6.12 13.37 11.03
CA ILE A 88 6.85 12.12 11.26
C ILE A 88 8.28 12.42 11.69
N LYS A 89 8.95 13.35 11.01
CA LYS A 89 10.31 13.74 11.30
C LYS A 89 10.46 14.42 12.67
N GLU A 90 9.63 15.42 12.93
CA GLU A 90 9.73 16.21 14.17
C GLU A 90 9.40 15.36 15.40
N LYS A 91 8.43 14.47 15.31
CA LYS A 91 8.06 13.57 16.41
C LYS A 91 8.92 12.32 16.47
N LYS A 92 9.87 12.16 15.55
CA LYS A 92 10.77 11.00 15.49
C LYS A 92 10.00 9.68 15.45
N LEU A 93 8.91 9.66 14.67
CA LEU A 93 8.04 8.48 14.58
C LEU A 93 8.56 7.42 13.63
N GLY A 94 9.38 7.80 12.66
CA GLY A 94 9.88 6.87 11.65
C GLY A 94 10.64 7.60 10.55
N TYR A 95 10.66 6.99 9.38
CA TYR A 95 11.44 7.54 8.24
C TYR A 95 10.86 7.06 6.91
N PRO A 96 11.11 7.80 5.81
CA PRO A 96 10.69 7.36 4.48
C PRO A 96 11.56 6.20 4.00
N ILE A 97 10.96 5.24 3.30
CA ILE A 97 11.64 4.10 2.70
C ILE A 97 11.85 4.33 1.21
N THR A 98 10.83 4.89 0.53
CA THR A 98 10.91 5.15 -0.91
C THR A 98 10.78 6.65 -1.16
N GLN A 99 11.08 7.05 -2.40
CA GLN A 99 10.71 8.35 -2.92
C GLN A 99 9.24 8.33 -3.33
N LEU A 100 8.68 9.49 -3.63
CA LEU A 100 7.34 9.57 -4.21
C LEU A 100 7.41 9.02 -5.64
N GLU A 101 6.61 7.99 -5.92
CA GLU A 101 6.63 7.25 -7.18
C GLU A 101 5.21 7.14 -7.73
N LYS A 102 5.09 7.14 -9.06
CA LYS A 102 3.81 6.81 -9.71
C LYS A 102 3.50 5.34 -9.45
N SER A 103 2.31 5.05 -8.93
CA SER A 103 1.88 3.66 -8.74
C SER A 103 1.71 2.97 -10.09
N GLY A 104 2.04 1.67 -10.13
CA GLY A 104 1.74 0.83 -11.28
C GLY A 104 0.30 0.33 -11.29
N SER A 105 -0.49 0.63 -10.28
CA SER A 105 -1.90 0.22 -10.17
C SER A 105 -2.82 1.41 -10.36
N LYS A 106 -3.91 1.20 -11.12
CA LYS A 106 -4.89 2.26 -11.40
C LYS A 106 -5.65 2.71 -10.16
N GLU A 107 -5.72 1.86 -9.14
CA GLU A 107 -6.41 2.16 -7.89
C GLU A 107 -5.67 3.19 -7.04
N CYS A 108 -4.40 3.44 -7.32
CA CYS A 108 -3.57 4.40 -6.61
C CYS A 108 -3.06 5.50 -7.54
N GLY A 109 -2.69 6.63 -6.95
CA GLY A 109 -2.05 7.72 -7.68
C GLY A 109 -0.54 7.66 -7.53
N TRP A 110 0.03 8.60 -6.78
CA TRP A 110 1.44 8.62 -6.43
C TRP A 110 1.61 8.02 -5.04
N ILE A 111 2.61 7.19 -4.86
CA ILE A 111 2.79 6.45 -3.61
C ILE A 111 4.16 6.72 -3.00
N LYS A 112 4.20 6.67 -1.66
CA LYS A 112 5.44 6.76 -0.90
C LYS A 112 5.31 5.88 0.34
N PHE A 113 6.34 5.08 0.60
CA PHE A 113 6.37 4.19 1.76
C PHE A 113 7.17 4.80 2.89
N PHE A 114 6.70 4.58 4.10
CA PHE A 114 7.36 4.95 5.35
C PHE A 114 7.45 3.74 6.26
N PHE A 115 8.46 3.71 7.11
CA PHE A 115 8.48 2.83 8.27
C PHE A 115 8.16 3.66 9.50
N ILE A 116 7.13 3.25 10.25
CA ILE A 116 6.69 3.96 11.45
C ILE A 116 6.88 3.04 12.65
N LYS A 117 7.54 3.54 13.68
CA LYS A 117 7.77 2.77 14.92
C LYS A 117 6.46 2.28 15.48
N ASN A 118 6.44 1.02 15.90
CA ASN A 118 5.29 0.35 16.52
C ASN A 118 4.09 0.13 15.60
N LEU A 119 4.17 0.55 14.33
CA LEU A 119 3.11 0.30 13.34
C LEU A 119 3.61 -0.54 12.17
N GLY A 120 4.89 -0.38 11.77
CA GLY A 120 5.45 -1.05 10.61
C GLY A 120 5.37 -0.21 9.35
N PHE A 121 5.15 -0.88 8.21
CA PHE A 121 5.12 -0.20 6.92
C PHE A 121 3.80 0.53 6.71
N ILE A 122 3.90 1.77 6.29
CA ILE A 122 2.77 2.63 5.93
C ILE A 122 3.00 3.11 4.51
N GLU A 123 1.98 3.00 3.68
CA GLU A 123 1.98 3.57 2.33
C GLU A 123 1.09 4.81 2.34
N ILE A 124 1.55 5.87 1.70
CA ILE A 124 0.74 7.07 1.48
C ILE A 124 0.42 7.14 -0.01
N ASN A 125 -0.87 7.24 -0.31
CA ASN A 125 -1.38 7.42 -1.66
C ASN A 125 -1.73 8.89 -1.85
N LEU A 126 -0.96 9.59 -2.68
CA LEU A 126 -1.20 11.00 -3.02
C LEU A 126 -2.13 11.04 -4.22
N ILE A 127 -3.31 11.62 -4.04
CA ILE A 127 -4.35 11.64 -5.07
C ILE A 127 -4.02 12.66 -6.16
N ASN A 128 -3.68 13.89 -5.77
CA ASN A 128 -3.42 15.00 -6.69
C ASN A 128 -2.00 15.52 -6.49
N LYS A 129 -1.14 15.22 -7.41
CA LYS A 129 0.24 15.71 -7.35
C LYS A 129 0.37 17.14 -7.84
#